data_97961c1f47ae6be56ea978ffdd0e8664
#
_entry.id   97961c1f47ae6be56ea978ffdd0e8664
#
_cell.length_a   1.000
_cell.length_b   1.000
_cell.length_c   1.000
_cell.angle_alpha   90.00
_cell.angle_beta   90.00
_cell.angle_gamma   90.00
#
_symmetry.space_group_name_H-M   'P 1'
#
loop_
_entity.id
_entity.type
_entity.pdbx_description
1 polymer ?
#
loop_
_entity_poly.entity_id
_entity_poly.type
_entity_poly.pdbx_seq_one_letter_code
_entity_poly.pdbx_strand_id
1 'polypeptide(L)'
;EQVQLVTAEGTAPFAKVHGRKLSLSISHAGPFVLGMADDTPCGVDTEEIRTDRNWMPIAKSFFHEQETAALLAESDFAAQTDSFYRFWTMKEAYLKYRGTGLQKALSSFWINFCGKDASVQEMDGTDTSGLLCRSFYHAGNWCAVISESGMPQVKTVSYQTLVKQFQKGTSN
;
A
#
# COMPACT_ATOMS: atom_id res chain seq x y z
N GLU A 1 -2.06 -29.13 2.54
CA GLU A 1 -1.12 -28.13 1.99
C GLU A 1 -0.63 -27.27 3.16
N GLN A 2 0.67 -27.34 3.49
CA GLN A 2 1.20 -26.49 4.56
C GLN A 2 1.60 -25.15 3.99
N VAL A 3 0.88 -24.11 4.36
CA VAL A 3 1.30 -22.72 4.22
C VAL A 3 1.93 -22.29 5.54
N GLN A 4 3.18 -21.93 5.53
CA GLN A 4 3.89 -21.40 6.69
C GLN A 4 4.01 -19.88 6.55
N LEU A 5 3.33 -19.12 7.42
CA LEU A 5 3.53 -17.68 7.55
C LEU A 5 4.78 -17.42 8.41
N VAL A 6 5.68 -16.60 7.92
CA VAL A 6 6.89 -16.20 8.64
C VAL A 6 6.85 -14.69 8.84
N THR A 7 6.88 -14.30 10.11
CA THR A 7 6.97 -12.89 10.54
C THR A 7 8.15 -12.78 11.48
N ALA A 8 8.99 -11.77 11.28
CA ALA A 8 10.07 -11.41 12.19
C ALA A 8 10.10 -9.91 12.37
N GLU A 9 10.45 -9.48 13.57
CA GLU A 9 10.53 -8.05 13.89
C GLU A 9 11.50 -7.33 12.94
N GLY A 10 11.07 -6.20 12.39
CA GLY A 10 11.86 -5.38 11.45
C GLY A 10 11.98 -5.94 10.03
N THR A 11 11.27 -7.01 9.68
CA THR A 11 11.27 -7.56 8.31
C THR A 11 9.86 -7.64 7.73
N ALA A 12 9.75 -7.49 6.40
CA ALA A 12 8.48 -7.72 5.72
C ALA A 12 8.05 -9.19 5.89
N PRO A 13 6.75 -9.46 6.14
CA PRO A 13 6.25 -10.82 6.27
C PRO A 13 6.38 -11.59 4.94
N PHE A 14 6.53 -12.90 5.03
CA PHE A 14 6.48 -13.76 3.85
C PHE A 14 5.81 -15.09 4.17
N ALA A 15 5.31 -15.77 3.14
CA ALA A 15 4.81 -17.12 3.25
C ALA A 15 5.75 -18.12 2.59
N LYS A 16 5.78 -19.34 3.10
CA LYS A 16 6.35 -20.49 2.41
C LYS A 16 5.22 -21.42 1.98
N VAL A 17 5.12 -21.66 0.69
CA VAL A 17 4.11 -22.52 0.09
C VAL A 17 4.82 -23.54 -0.79
N HIS A 18 4.76 -24.82 -0.45
CA HIS A 18 5.49 -25.89 -1.16
C HIS A 18 6.98 -25.60 -1.36
N GLY A 19 7.63 -25.00 -0.35
CA GLY A 19 9.04 -24.64 -0.41
C GLY A 19 9.35 -23.32 -1.15
N ARG A 20 8.39 -22.73 -1.86
CA ARG A 20 8.52 -21.39 -2.47
C ARG A 20 8.29 -20.32 -1.43
N LYS A 21 9.10 -19.27 -1.49
CA LYS A 21 8.90 -18.05 -0.70
C LYS A 21 8.03 -17.09 -1.48
N LEU A 22 6.96 -16.59 -0.87
CA LEU A 22 6.12 -15.52 -1.39
C LEU A 22 6.25 -14.31 -0.48
N SER A 23 6.54 -13.16 -1.05
CA SER A 23 6.45 -11.87 -0.38
C SER A 23 4.99 -11.59 -0.03
N LEU A 24 4.75 -11.04 1.14
CA LEU A 24 3.41 -10.68 1.60
C LEU A 24 3.38 -9.22 2.01
N SER A 25 2.29 -8.54 1.65
CA SER A 25 1.97 -7.22 2.16
C SER A 25 0.50 -7.17 2.56
N ILE A 26 0.22 -6.62 3.74
CA ILE A 26 -1.13 -6.54 4.30
C ILE A 26 -1.34 -5.15 4.89
N SER A 27 -2.53 -4.61 4.69
CA SER A 27 -3.02 -3.40 5.33
C SER A 27 -4.49 -3.53 5.69
N HIS A 28 -4.96 -2.71 6.62
CA HIS A 28 -6.38 -2.65 6.97
C HIS A 28 -6.81 -1.24 7.35
N ALA A 29 -8.06 -0.90 7.01
CA ALA A 29 -8.73 0.32 7.44
C ALA A 29 -10.17 -0.02 7.84
N GLY A 30 -10.50 0.17 9.12
CA GLY A 30 -11.77 -0.31 9.67
C GLY A 30 -11.96 -1.82 9.43
N PRO A 31 -13.10 -2.24 8.85
CA PRO A 31 -13.39 -3.64 8.55
C PRO A 31 -12.77 -4.14 7.24
N PHE A 32 -12.17 -3.24 6.46
CA PHE A 32 -11.57 -3.57 5.16
C PHE A 32 -10.12 -4.01 5.34
N VAL A 33 -9.76 -5.13 4.71
CA VAL A 33 -8.39 -5.68 4.68
C VAL A 33 -7.95 -5.80 3.24
N LEU A 34 -6.78 -5.28 2.93
CA LEU A 34 -6.11 -5.44 1.65
C LEU A 34 -4.86 -6.29 1.84
N GLY A 35 -4.73 -7.36 1.07
CA GLY A 35 -3.58 -8.25 1.11
C GLY A 35 -3.07 -8.57 -0.28
N MET A 36 -1.76 -8.73 -0.41
CA MET A 36 -1.08 -9.16 -1.64
C MET A 36 -0.02 -10.21 -1.32
N ALA A 37 0.11 -11.17 -2.20
CA ALA A 37 1.21 -12.14 -2.22
C ALA A 37 1.83 -12.15 -3.61
N ASP A 38 3.17 -12.16 -3.68
CA ASP A 38 3.92 -12.13 -4.93
C ASP A 38 5.23 -12.90 -4.78
N ASP A 39 5.80 -13.39 -5.87
CA ASP A 39 7.14 -13.99 -5.90
C ASP A 39 8.25 -12.93 -5.73
N THR A 40 7.98 -11.68 -6.07
CA THR A 40 8.86 -10.53 -5.90
C THR A 40 8.41 -9.64 -4.73
N PRO A 41 9.21 -8.69 -4.25
CA PRO A 41 8.76 -7.71 -3.27
C PRO A 41 7.47 -7.03 -3.72
N CYS A 42 6.55 -6.85 -2.79
CA CYS A 42 5.28 -6.19 -3.05
C CYS A 42 4.85 -5.31 -1.87
N GLY A 43 4.03 -4.31 -2.16
CA GLY A 43 3.51 -3.41 -1.15
C GLY A 43 2.06 -3.06 -1.40
N VAL A 44 1.25 -3.14 -0.35
CA VAL A 44 -0.13 -2.65 -0.38
C VAL A 44 -0.42 -1.81 0.83
N ASP A 45 -1.26 -0.81 0.63
CA ASP A 45 -1.82 -0.04 1.73
C ASP A 45 -3.27 0.34 1.45
N THR A 46 -4.02 0.61 2.52
CA THR A 46 -5.40 1.07 2.44
C THR A 46 -5.71 2.01 3.60
N GLU A 47 -6.39 3.12 3.28
CA GLU A 47 -6.75 4.16 4.23
C GLU A 47 -8.18 4.65 4.03
N GLU A 48 -8.94 4.74 5.13
CA GLU A 48 -10.24 5.36 5.14
C GLU A 48 -10.11 6.88 5.14
N ILE A 49 -10.85 7.56 4.26
CA ILE A 49 -10.85 9.02 4.24
C ILE A 49 -11.56 9.54 5.47
N ARG A 50 -10.84 10.29 6.32
CA ARG A 50 -11.35 10.94 7.50
C ARG A 50 -11.33 12.44 7.35
N THR A 51 -12.51 13.03 7.22
CA THR A 51 -12.68 14.48 7.05
C THR A 51 -12.58 15.26 8.37
N ASP A 52 -12.64 14.57 9.49
CA ASP A 52 -12.52 15.14 10.85
C ASP A 52 -11.06 15.27 11.32
N ARG A 53 -10.09 14.76 10.56
CA ARG A 53 -8.67 14.84 10.89
C ARG A 53 -7.98 16.02 10.19
N ASN A 54 -7.19 16.75 10.97
CA ASN A 54 -6.30 17.75 10.41
C ASN A 54 -5.01 17.06 9.91
N TRP A 55 -4.98 16.74 8.63
CA TRP A 55 -3.85 16.09 7.96
C TRP A 55 -2.74 17.07 7.54
N MET A 56 -3.04 18.37 7.48
CA MET A 56 -2.09 19.39 6.99
C MET A 56 -0.73 19.40 7.71
N PRO A 57 -0.65 19.29 9.06
CA PRO A 57 0.64 19.21 9.73
C PRO A 57 1.44 17.97 9.33
N ILE A 58 0.75 16.84 9.05
CA ILE A 58 1.38 15.60 8.61
C ILE A 58 1.99 15.79 7.22
N ALA A 59 1.21 16.32 6.27
CA ALA A 59 1.71 16.59 4.93
C ALA A 59 2.93 17.53 4.95
N LYS A 60 2.86 18.64 5.69
CA LYS A 60 3.96 19.60 5.79
C LYS A 60 5.22 19.05 6.45
N SER A 61 5.09 18.07 7.35
CA SER A 61 6.24 17.51 8.09
C SER A 61 6.87 16.32 7.39
N PHE A 62 6.10 15.56 6.63
CA PHE A 62 6.52 14.25 6.13
C PHE A 62 6.48 14.10 4.61
N PHE A 63 5.69 14.88 3.89
CA PHE A 63 5.63 14.77 2.42
C PHE A 63 6.78 15.53 1.77
N HIS A 64 7.13 15.10 0.57
CA HIS A 64 8.02 15.89 -0.29
C HIS A 64 7.35 17.21 -0.68
N GLU A 65 8.14 18.26 -0.92
CA GLU A 65 7.62 19.59 -1.26
C GLU A 65 6.71 19.60 -2.50
N GLN A 66 7.02 18.79 -3.51
CA GLN A 66 6.21 18.67 -4.72
C GLN A 66 4.82 18.09 -4.43
N GLU A 67 4.72 17.11 -3.55
CA GLU A 67 3.44 16.52 -3.13
C GLU A 67 2.63 17.50 -2.30
N THR A 68 3.29 18.21 -1.38
CA THR A 68 2.63 19.25 -0.58
C THR A 68 2.12 20.39 -1.46
N ALA A 69 2.89 20.82 -2.47
CA ALA A 69 2.45 21.81 -3.44
C ALA A 69 1.26 21.32 -4.28
N ALA A 70 1.28 20.06 -4.73
CA ALA A 70 0.17 19.46 -5.47
C ALA A 70 -1.12 19.40 -4.63
N LEU A 71 -1.01 19.03 -3.35
CA LEU A 71 -2.13 19.03 -2.41
C LEU A 71 -2.75 20.42 -2.25
N LEU A 72 -1.92 21.45 -2.09
CA LEU A 72 -2.36 22.83 -1.88
C LEU A 72 -2.93 23.46 -3.14
N ALA A 73 -2.65 22.92 -4.31
CA ALA A 73 -3.19 23.36 -5.59
C ALA A 73 -4.61 22.83 -5.87
N GLU A 74 -5.09 21.84 -5.09
CA GLU A 74 -6.47 21.34 -5.21
C GLU A 74 -7.51 22.43 -4.87
N SER A 75 -8.67 22.32 -5.49
CA SER A 75 -9.71 23.36 -5.52
C SER A 75 -10.28 23.74 -4.16
N ASP A 76 -10.38 22.77 -3.25
CA ASP A 76 -10.99 22.94 -1.94
C ASP A 76 -10.48 21.91 -0.93
N PHE A 77 -10.87 22.08 0.32
CA PHE A 77 -10.40 21.21 1.42
C PHE A 77 -10.83 19.75 1.26
N ALA A 78 -11.96 19.47 0.63
CA ALA A 78 -12.39 18.07 0.41
C ALA A 78 -11.50 17.40 -0.64
N ALA A 79 -11.21 18.07 -1.74
CA ALA A 79 -10.26 17.59 -2.76
C ALA A 79 -8.83 17.43 -2.20
N GLN A 80 -8.39 18.39 -1.39
CA GLN A 80 -7.11 18.32 -0.69
C GLN A 80 -7.04 17.10 0.25
N THR A 81 -8.12 16.82 0.99
CA THR A 81 -8.22 15.69 1.89
C THR A 81 -8.18 14.37 1.13
N ASP A 82 -8.92 14.26 0.04
CA ASP A 82 -8.92 13.08 -0.83
C ASP A 82 -7.52 12.81 -1.39
N SER A 83 -6.88 13.83 -1.94
CA SER A 83 -5.50 13.75 -2.46
C SER A 83 -4.48 13.42 -1.37
N PHE A 84 -4.62 13.96 -0.14
CA PHE A 84 -3.75 13.61 0.97
C PHE A 84 -3.80 12.11 1.26
N TYR A 85 -4.98 11.52 1.41
CA TYR A 85 -5.12 10.09 1.69
C TYR A 85 -4.60 9.24 0.54
N ARG A 86 -4.77 9.67 -0.70
CA ARG A 86 -4.22 9.01 -1.87
C ARG A 86 -2.69 9.00 -1.87
N PHE A 87 -2.04 10.13 -1.59
CA PHE A 87 -0.59 10.21 -1.45
C PHE A 87 -0.10 9.37 -0.28
N TRP A 88 -0.73 9.50 0.87
CA TRP A 88 -0.37 8.77 2.09
C TRP A 88 -0.39 7.26 1.85
N THR A 89 -1.50 6.74 1.31
CA THR A 89 -1.66 5.31 1.01
C THR A 89 -0.58 4.80 0.04
N MET A 90 -0.25 5.58 -0.99
CA MET A 90 0.81 5.19 -1.94
C MET A 90 2.19 5.19 -1.28
N LYS A 91 2.49 6.17 -0.43
CA LYS A 91 3.76 6.25 0.30
C LYS A 91 3.92 5.08 1.28
N GLU A 92 2.87 4.75 2.03
CA GLU A 92 2.88 3.59 2.94
C GLU A 92 3.04 2.26 2.17
N ALA A 93 2.35 2.10 1.03
CA ALA A 93 2.54 0.93 0.16
C ALA A 93 3.99 0.83 -0.31
N TYR A 94 4.63 1.96 -0.66
CA TYR A 94 6.04 1.98 -1.07
C TYR A 94 6.99 1.60 0.07
N LEU A 95 6.78 2.10 1.27
CA LEU A 95 7.58 1.69 2.44
C LEU A 95 7.45 0.19 2.74
N LYS A 96 6.25 -0.37 2.58
CA LYS A 96 6.00 -1.81 2.73
C LYS A 96 6.69 -2.62 1.65
N TYR A 97 6.64 -2.17 0.38
CA TYR A 97 7.38 -2.76 -0.72
C TYR A 97 8.90 -2.77 -0.44
N ARG A 98 9.44 -1.65 0.04
CA ARG A 98 10.87 -1.52 0.40
C ARG A 98 11.24 -2.33 1.65
N GLY A 99 10.28 -2.74 2.46
CA GLY A 99 10.53 -3.42 3.74
C GLY A 99 11.24 -2.56 4.78
N THR A 100 11.29 -1.24 4.58
CA THR A 100 12.01 -0.30 5.46
C THR A 100 11.14 0.23 6.59
N GLY A 101 9.82 0.13 6.46
CA GLY A 101 8.90 0.77 7.38
C GLY A 101 9.20 2.27 7.52
N LEU A 102 8.92 2.83 8.68
CA LEU A 102 9.15 4.25 8.98
C LEU A 102 10.62 4.64 9.18
N GLN A 103 11.58 3.72 9.00
CA GLN A 103 13.01 4.07 9.03
C GLN A 103 13.41 4.91 7.82
N LYS A 104 12.71 4.76 6.69
CA LYS A 104 12.89 5.61 5.52
C LYS A 104 12.01 6.85 5.65
N ALA A 105 12.63 8.03 5.55
CA ALA A 105 11.90 9.29 5.61
C ALA A 105 10.92 9.39 4.43
N LEU A 106 9.65 9.68 4.70
CA LEU A 106 8.63 9.89 3.66
C LEU A 106 8.97 11.04 2.71
N SER A 107 9.70 12.06 3.17
CA SER A 107 10.15 13.19 2.36
C SER A 107 11.34 12.87 1.44
N SER A 108 11.98 11.69 1.57
CA SER A 108 13.14 11.31 0.74
C SER A 108 12.77 10.78 -0.64
N PHE A 109 11.49 10.69 -0.94
CA PHE A 109 10.95 10.30 -2.24
C PHE A 109 9.59 10.97 -2.46
N TRP A 110 9.16 11.06 -3.71
CA TRP A 110 7.84 11.60 -4.03
C TRP A 110 7.11 10.76 -5.08
N ILE A 111 5.80 10.90 -5.08
CA ILE A 111 4.87 10.19 -5.94
C ILE A 111 4.36 11.14 -7.03
N ASN A 112 4.39 10.70 -8.27
CA ASN A 112 3.73 11.37 -9.38
C ASN A 112 2.58 10.52 -9.88
N PHE A 113 1.35 11.02 -9.81
CA PHE A 113 0.17 10.34 -10.30
C PHE A 113 -0.11 10.65 -11.77
N CYS A 114 -0.47 9.62 -12.55
CA CYS A 114 -1.00 9.71 -13.89
C CYS A 114 -2.27 8.85 -13.98
N GLY A 115 -3.43 9.46 -13.77
CA GLY A 115 -4.68 8.72 -13.64
C GLY A 115 -4.66 7.78 -12.43
N LYS A 116 -4.86 6.48 -12.66
CA LYS A 116 -4.79 5.44 -11.61
C LYS A 116 -3.35 4.99 -11.33
N ASP A 117 -2.47 5.14 -12.29
CA ASP A 117 -1.09 4.74 -12.18
C ASP A 117 -0.25 5.85 -11.54
N ALA A 118 0.89 5.45 -10.98
CA ALA A 118 1.83 6.38 -10.37
C ALA A 118 3.27 5.95 -10.66
N SER A 119 4.19 6.88 -10.49
CA SER A 119 5.62 6.62 -10.43
C SER A 119 6.18 7.13 -9.11
N VAL A 120 7.19 6.46 -8.62
CA VAL A 120 7.98 6.89 -7.46
C VAL A 120 9.27 7.51 -7.97
N GLN A 121 9.71 8.57 -7.33
CA GLN A 121 11.02 9.18 -7.59
C GLN A 121 11.79 9.24 -6.27
N GLU A 122 12.98 8.68 -6.24
CA GLU A 122 13.87 8.67 -5.07
C GLU A 122 14.89 9.80 -5.17
N MET A 123 15.13 10.50 -4.06
CA MET A 123 16.16 11.57 -4.03
C MET A 123 17.59 11.02 -4.11
N ASP A 124 17.79 9.77 -3.69
CA ASP A 124 19.10 9.09 -3.72
C ASP A 124 19.47 8.50 -5.08
N GLY A 125 18.60 8.67 -6.09
CA GLY A 125 18.81 8.17 -7.44
C GLY A 125 18.52 6.68 -7.62
N THR A 126 17.92 6.01 -6.65
CA THR A 126 17.47 4.62 -6.80
C THR A 126 16.52 4.52 -7.99
N ASP A 127 16.80 3.59 -8.90
CA ASP A 127 15.94 3.32 -10.06
C ASP A 127 14.65 2.64 -9.62
N THR A 128 13.55 3.28 -9.94
CA THR A 128 12.18 2.81 -9.66
C THR A 128 11.34 2.62 -10.91
N SER A 129 11.96 2.74 -12.09
CA SER A 129 11.27 2.70 -13.41
C SER A 129 10.57 1.37 -13.69
N GLY A 130 11.02 0.27 -13.08
CA GLY A 130 10.41 -1.05 -13.19
C GLY A 130 9.19 -1.27 -12.28
N LEU A 131 8.86 -0.32 -11.40
CA LEU A 131 7.76 -0.48 -10.47
C LEU A 131 6.42 -0.18 -11.13
N LEU A 132 5.48 -1.06 -10.90
CA LEU A 132 4.07 -0.86 -11.21
C LEU A 132 3.35 -0.37 -9.96
N CYS A 133 3.00 0.91 -9.96
CA CYS A 133 2.32 1.57 -8.86
C CYS A 133 0.91 1.95 -9.30
N ARG A 134 -0.10 1.54 -8.55
CA ARG A 134 -1.50 1.86 -8.86
C ARG A 134 -2.28 2.22 -7.61
N SER A 135 -3.09 3.27 -7.70
CA SER A 135 -4.07 3.65 -6.69
C SER A 135 -5.49 3.46 -7.23
N PHE A 136 -6.40 3.07 -6.35
CA PHE A 136 -7.82 2.93 -6.66
C PHE A 136 -8.67 3.17 -5.42
N TYR A 137 -9.89 3.63 -5.64
CA TYR A 137 -10.86 3.84 -4.58
C TYR A 137 -11.79 2.63 -4.45
N HIS A 138 -11.95 2.08 -3.25
CA HIS A 138 -12.82 0.94 -3.00
C HIS A 138 -13.46 1.00 -1.61
N ALA A 139 -14.78 0.87 -1.56
CA ALA A 139 -15.57 0.79 -0.31
C ALA A 139 -15.24 1.88 0.72
N GLY A 140 -15.08 3.13 0.27
CA GLY A 140 -14.79 4.26 1.15
C GLY A 140 -13.30 4.47 1.46
N ASN A 141 -12.42 3.65 0.87
CA ASN A 141 -10.99 3.68 1.15
C ASN A 141 -10.17 4.00 -0.11
N TRP A 142 -9.10 4.74 0.04
CA TRP A 142 -8.00 4.70 -0.90
C TRP A 142 -7.19 3.43 -0.70
N CYS A 143 -6.84 2.80 -1.81
CA CYS A 143 -6.00 1.61 -1.86
C CYS A 143 -4.82 1.87 -2.79
N ALA A 144 -3.65 1.35 -2.44
CA ALA A 144 -2.46 1.39 -3.26
C ALA A 144 -1.82 0.01 -3.37
N VAL A 145 -1.26 -0.27 -4.55
CA VAL A 145 -0.55 -1.51 -4.86
C VAL A 145 0.76 -1.16 -5.56
N ILE A 146 1.85 -1.80 -5.13
CA ILE A 146 3.17 -1.72 -5.76
C ILE A 146 3.70 -3.13 -6.01
N SER A 147 4.17 -3.38 -7.23
CA SER A 147 4.69 -4.68 -7.69
C SER A 147 5.78 -4.49 -8.75
N GLU A 148 6.70 -5.42 -8.82
CA GLU A 148 7.67 -5.54 -9.92
C GLU A 148 7.22 -6.56 -11.00
N SER A 149 6.38 -7.53 -10.62
CA SER A 149 6.03 -8.66 -11.48
C SER A 149 4.85 -8.41 -12.42
N GLY A 150 4.13 -7.31 -12.24
CA GLY A 150 2.91 -6.97 -13.00
C GLY A 150 1.76 -6.58 -12.08
N MET A 151 0.70 -6.02 -12.65
CA MET A 151 -0.49 -5.67 -11.86
C MET A 151 -1.22 -6.94 -11.41
N PRO A 152 -1.41 -7.14 -10.10
CA PRO A 152 -2.11 -8.31 -9.59
C PRO A 152 -3.60 -8.27 -9.98
N GLN A 153 -4.19 -9.45 -10.09
CA GLN A 153 -5.63 -9.56 -10.16
C GLN A 153 -6.24 -9.26 -8.79
N VAL A 154 -7.09 -8.24 -8.71
CA VAL A 154 -7.81 -7.92 -7.48
C VAL A 154 -9.00 -8.85 -7.34
N LYS A 155 -9.10 -9.54 -6.22
CA LYS A 155 -10.23 -10.40 -5.87
C LYS A 155 -10.83 -9.96 -4.54
N THR A 156 -12.10 -9.60 -4.55
CA THR A 156 -12.85 -9.29 -3.32
C THR A 156 -13.42 -10.58 -2.74
N VAL A 157 -13.16 -10.82 -1.46
CA VAL A 157 -13.65 -12.00 -0.73
C VAL A 157 -14.29 -11.54 0.57
N SER A 158 -15.50 -12.00 0.88
CA SER A 158 -16.13 -11.71 2.16
C SER A 158 -15.46 -12.49 3.29
N TYR A 159 -15.47 -11.91 4.51
CA TYR A 159 -14.97 -12.60 5.71
C TYR A 159 -15.62 -13.97 5.90
N GLN A 160 -16.92 -14.07 5.69
CA GLN A 160 -17.65 -15.36 5.80
C GLN A 160 -17.15 -16.40 4.80
N THR A 161 -16.78 -15.98 3.60
CA THR A 161 -16.20 -16.88 2.58
C THR A 161 -14.82 -17.36 2.99
N LEU A 162 -13.99 -16.48 3.53
CA LEU A 162 -12.65 -16.84 4.05
C LEU A 162 -12.77 -17.86 5.18
N VAL A 163 -13.63 -17.62 6.16
CA VAL A 163 -13.85 -18.55 7.30
C VAL A 163 -14.30 -19.92 6.81
N LYS A 164 -15.26 -19.98 5.87
CA LYS A 164 -15.72 -21.27 5.28
C LYS A 164 -14.61 -22.03 4.55
N GLN A 165 -13.73 -21.32 3.86
CA GLN A 165 -12.59 -21.94 3.16
C GLN A 165 -11.56 -22.50 4.16
N PHE A 166 -11.28 -21.76 5.24
CA PHE A 166 -10.39 -22.21 6.31
C PHE A 166 -10.92 -23.48 7.00
N GLN A 167 -12.21 -23.51 7.35
CA GLN A 167 -12.83 -24.68 8.00
C GLN A 167 -12.82 -25.95 7.13
N LYS A 168 -12.94 -25.81 5.81
CA LYS A 168 -12.82 -26.94 4.88
C LYS A 168 -11.40 -27.47 4.75
N GLY A 169 -10.38 -26.62 4.92
CA GLY A 169 -8.96 -27.02 4.83
C GLY A 169 -8.44 -27.73 6.08
N THR A 170 -9.11 -27.61 7.23
CA THR A 170 -8.72 -28.26 8.50
C THR A 170 -9.41 -29.60 8.74
N SER A 171 -10.28 -30.05 7.82
CA SER A 171 -11.07 -31.29 7.95
C SER A 171 -10.53 -32.45 7.11
N ASN A 172 -9.26 -32.42 6.67
CA ASN A 172 -8.57 -33.53 5.99
C ASN A 172 -7.33 -33.98 6.75
#